data_408c77785224d851c7961bf62388eae1
#
_entry.id   408c77785224d851c7961bf62388eae1
#
_cell.length_a   1.000
_cell.length_b   1.000
_cell.length_c   1.000
_cell.angle_alpha   90.00
_cell.angle_beta   90.00
_cell.angle_gamma   90.00
#
_symmetry.space_group_name_H-M   'P 1'
#
loop_
_entity.id
_entity.type
_entity.pdbx_description
1 polymer ?
#
loop_
_entity_poly.entity_id
_entity_poly.type
_entity_poly.pdbx_seq_one_letter_code
_entity_poly.pdbx_strand_id
1 'polypeptide(L)'
;MLKLLLIDGSNYLFRAYHALPPLTTSTGEPTGAIKGFLGMLSRVHTLAKPDMAAVIFDAPGKTFRHEMYPEYKANRPPMPDDLRVQIDPLEKVVAALGWKVLIVPGIEADDVIGSLSAMAKREGVKSVVATGDKDLSQLVDDDVVILNTMNTKFYDRAGVIEKYGVPPERMIDYLALMGDKVDNVPGIKGCGPKTAAKWVAEFGGIDAIRAAAPAMKGKIGENLRAGLPFLDEAVALVTVKCDAEIPGVKSLADLSFAPGDA
;
A
#
# COMPACT_ATOMS: atom_id res chain seq x y z
N MET A 1 23.23 5.88 -8.73
CA MET A 1 22.09 5.12 -9.30
C MET A 1 20.85 5.92 -9.02
N LEU A 2 20.05 6.22 -10.05
CA LEU A 2 18.82 7.00 -9.93
C LEU A 2 17.82 6.31 -8.99
N LYS A 3 17.08 7.11 -8.23
CA LYS A 3 16.08 6.66 -7.26
C LYS A 3 14.74 7.34 -7.48
N LEU A 4 13.70 6.53 -7.54
CA LEU A 4 12.31 6.95 -7.54
C LEU A 4 11.73 6.82 -6.13
N LEU A 5 11.09 7.86 -5.62
CA LEU A 5 10.34 7.83 -4.37
C LEU A 5 8.84 7.86 -4.67
N LEU A 6 8.13 6.84 -4.27
CA LEU A 6 6.68 6.75 -4.37
C LEU A 6 6.08 6.82 -2.96
N ILE A 7 5.22 7.81 -2.75
CA ILE A 7 4.60 8.04 -1.45
C ILE A 7 3.13 7.66 -1.52
N ASP A 8 2.73 6.74 -0.67
CA ASP A 8 1.35 6.41 -0.41
C ASP A 8 0.69 7.57 0.36
N GLY A 9 0.12 8.50 -0.41
CA GLY A 9 -0.45 9.74 0.10
C GLY A 9 -1.67 9.50 0.97
N SER A 10 -2.51 8.54 0.60
CA SER A 10 -3.70 8.19 1.39
C SER A 10 -3.31 7.66 2.76
N ASN A 11 -2.37 6.72 2.85
CA ASN A 11 -1.85 6.19 4.10
C ASN A 11 -1.21 7.29 4.97
N TYR A 12 -0.43 8.18 4.34
CA TYR A 12 0.21 9.31 5.01
C TYR A 12 -0.81 10.29 5.58
N LEU A 13 -1.86 10.59 4.82
CA LEU A 13 -2.92 11.53 5.22
C LEU A 13 -3.66 11.04 6.48
N PHE A 14 -4.17 9.80 6.44
CA PHE A 14 -4.84 9.21 7.61
C PHE A 14 -3.94 9.15 8.81
N ARG A 15 -2.69 8.85 8.60
CA ARG A 15 -1.69 8.77 9.64
C ARG A 15 -1.36 10.12 10.25
N ALA A 16 -1.18 11.15 9.44
CA ALA A 16 -0.96 12.52 9.89
C ALA A 16 -2.16 13.01 10.71
N TYR A 17 -3.37 12.71 10.26
CA TYR A 17 -4.60 13.05 10.96
C TYR A 17 -4.67 12.44 12.36
N HIS A 18 -4.33 11.16 12.53
CA HIS A 18 -4.36 10.49 13.83
C HIS A 18 -3.15 10.76 14.72
N ALA A 19 -2.05 11.28 14.18
CA ALA A 19 -0.81 11.49 14.94
C ALA A 19 -0.76 12.83 15.68
N LEU A 20 -1.52 13.82 15.25
CA LEU A 20 -1.52 15.16 15.82
C LEU A 20 -2.84 15.47 16.51
N PRO A 21 -2.81 16.29 17.56
CA PRO A 21 -4.05 16.85 18.11
C PRO A 21 -4.75 17.70 17.05
N PRO A 22 -6.06 17.95 17.19
CA PRO A 22 -6.78 18.86 16.32
C PRO A 22 -6.11 20.24 16.30
N LEU A 23 -5.59 20.64 15.16
CA LEU A 23 -5.00 21.96 14.91
C LEU A 23 -5.91 22.71 13.94
N THR A 24 -6.10 23.99 14.19
CA THR A 24 -6.91 24.88 13.36
C THR A 24 -6.18 26.18 13.05
N THR A 25 -6.60 26.85 11.98
CA THR A 25 -6.24 28.25 11.72
C THR A 25 -6.87 29.16 12.75
N SER A 26 -6.53 30.45 12.74
CA SER A 26 -7.21 31.49 13.55
C SER A 26 -8.70 31.65 13.19
N THR A 27 -9.10 31.20 12.00
CA THR A 27 -10.48 31.20 11.50
C THR A 27 -11.23 29.88 11.80
N GLY A 28 -10.57 28.91 12.45
CA GLY A 28 -11.19 27.65 12.86
C GLY A 28 -11.10 26.51 11.84
N GLU A 29 -10.43 26.70 10.71
CA GLU A 29 -10.27 25.65 9.69
C GLU A 29 -9.27 24.58 10.14
N PRO A 30 -9.58 23.27 10.03
CA PRO A 30 -8.68 22.21 10.45
C PRO A 30 -7.44 22.13 9.55
N THR A 31 -6.26 21.98 10.18
CA THR A 31 -4.94 21.95 9.50
C THR A 31 -4.00 20.88 10.01
N GLY A 32 -4.43 20.07 10.99
CA GLY A 32 -3.59 19.08 11.64
C GLY A 32 -3.04 18.04 10.68
N ALA A 33 -3.88 17.49 9.80
CA ALA A 33 -3.47 16.50 8.81
C ALA A 33 -2.49 17.10 7.79
N ILE A 34 -2.73 18.31 7.30
CA ILE A 34 -1.83 19.02 6.37
C ILE A 34 -0.44 19.20 7.02
N LYS A 35 -0.39 19.73 8.24
CA LYS A 35 0.86 19.95 8.96
C LYS A 35 1.64 18.66 9.17
N GLY A 36 0.95 17.61 9.63
CA GLY A 36 1.56 16.30 9.87
C GLY A 36 2.09 15.67 8.58
N PHE A 37 1.31 15.73 7.51
CA PHE A 37 1.67 15.22 6.20
C PHE A 37 2.94 15.88 5.66
N LEU A 38 2.99 17.23 5.66
CA LEU A 38 4.14 17.98 5.16
C LEU A 38 5.42 17.68 5.98
N GLY A 39 5.29 17.52 7.31
CA GLY A 39 6.40 17.09 8.15
C GLY A 39 6.92 15.70 7.80
N MET A 40 6.02 14.75 7.53
CA MET A 40 6.38 13.40 7.09
C MET A 40 6.99 13.41 5.68
N LEU A 41 6.46 14.22 4.77
CA LEU A 41 6.94 14.38 3.40
C LEU A 41 8.39 14.88 3.39
N SER A 42 8.69 15.95 4.14
CA SER A 42 10.05 16.49 4.30
C SER A 42 11.03 15.45 4.86
N ARG A 43 10.60 14.71 5.87
CA ARG A 43 11.43 13.66 6.48
C ARG A 43 11.77 12.55 5.51
N VAL A 44 10.79 12.05 4.77
CA VAL A 44 10.98 10.98 3.81
C VAL A 44 11.86 11.40 2.64
N HIS A 45 11.71 12.62 2.15
CA HIS A 45 12.58 13.20 1.13
C HIS A 45 14.05 13.21 1.59
N THR A 46 14.29 13.69 2.81
CA THR A 46 15.62 13.73 3.41
C THR A 46 16.25 12.34 3.55
N LEU A 47 15.46 11.32 3.89
CA LEU A 47 15.93 9.95 4.06
C LEU A 47 16.19 9.24 2.73
N ALA A 48 15.27 9.37 1.77
CA ALA A 48 15.34 8.68 0.48
C ALA A 48 16.32 9.35 -0.48
N LYS A 49 16.43 10.69 -0.45
CA LYS A 49 17.22 11.50 -1.39
C LYS A 49 16.91 11.09 -2.84
N PRO A 50 15.67 11.28 -3.30
CA PRO A 50 15.24 10.82 -4.60
C PRO A 50 15.69 11.76 -5.72
N ASP A 51 15.82 11.22 -6.94
CA ASP A 51 15.98 11.99 -8.17
C ASP A 51 14.61 12.29 -8.82
N MET A 52 13.63 11.40 -8.55
CA MET A 52 12.26 11.50 -9.04
C MET A 52 11.31 11.12 -7.92
N ALA A 53 10.13 11.74 -7.87
CA ALA A 53 9.18 11.46 -6.81
C ALA A 53 7.73 11.70 -7.23
N ALA A 54 6.82 10.92 -6.65
CA ALA A 54 5.39 11.15 -6.75
C ALA A 54 4.69 10.89 -5.42
N VAL A 55 3.62 11.64 -5.17
CA VAL A 55 2.68 11.41 -4.08
C VAL A 55 1.37 10.91 -4.70
N ILE A 56 0.94 9.75 -4.29
CA ILE A 56 -0.19 9.05 -4.88
C ILE A 56 -1.34 9.02 -3.88
N PHE A 57 -2.51 9.51 -4.27
CA PHE A 57 -3.72 9.45 -3.47
C PHE A 57 -4.76 8.56 -4.14
N ASP A 58 -5.60 7.92 -3.34
CA ASP A 58 -6.76 7.21 -3.84
C ASP A 58 -7.76 8.19 -4.46
N ALA A 59 -8.26 7.86 -5.63
CA ALA A 59 -9.33 8.60 -6.24
C ALA A 59 -10.67 8.31 -5.53
N PRO A 60 -11.59 9.29 -5.47
CA PRO A 60 -12.96 9.02 -5.04
C PRO A 60 -13.65 8.01 -5.95
N GLY A 61 -14.47 7.14 -5.37
CA GLY A 61 -15.30 6.20 -6.13
C GLY A 61 -14.89 4.75 -5.98
N LYS A 62 -15.53 3.90 -6.80
CA LYS A 62 -15.30 2.46 -6.80
C LYS A 62 -14.11 2.10 -7.68
N THR A 63 -13.39 1.07 -7.28
CA THR A 63 -12.30 0.47 -8.06
C THR A 63 -12.74 -0.89 -8.61
N PHE A 64 -11.95 -1.50 -9.49
CA PHE A 64 -12.22 -2.84 -10.02
C PHE A 64 -12.41 -3.89 -8.92
N ARG A 65 -11.79 -3.70 -7.73
CA ARG A 65 -11.99 -4.62 -6.58
C ARG A 65 -13.42 -4.60 -6.05
N HIS A 66 -14.10 -3.45 -6.10
CA HIS A 66 -15.52 -3.37 -5.73
C HIS A 66 -16.45 -4.03 -6.76
N GLU A 67 -16.01 -4.12 -8.03
CA GLU A 67 -16.75 -4.85 -9.08
C GLU A 67 -16.57 -6.36 -8.89
N MET A 68 -15.38 -6.80 -8.50
CA MET A 68 -15.09 -8.20 -8.20
C MET A 68 -15.80 -8.68 -6.92
N TYR A 69 -15.73 -7.87 -5.86
CA TYR A 69 -16.28 -8.20 -4.55
C TYR A 69 -17.02 -6.98 -3.97
N PRO A 70 -18.35 -6.93 -4.06
CA PRO A 70 -19.15 -5.77 -3.61
C PRO A 70 -18.97 -5.40 -2.14
N GLU A 71 -18.60 -6.37 -1.29
CA GLU A 71 -18.35 -6.17 0.14
C GLU A 71 -16.95 -5.59 0.43
N TYR A 72 -16.11 -5.44 -0.61
CA TYR A 72 -14.76 -4.87 -0.46
C TYR A 72 -14.83 -3.47 0.17
N LYS A 73 -14.12 -3.27 1.28
CA LYS A 73 -14.09 -2.02 2.06
C LYS A 73 -15.47 -1.53 2.57
N ALA A 74 -16.53 -2.35 2.47
CA ALA A 74 -17.90 -1.96 2.88
C ALA A 74 -18.02 -1.69 4.39
N ASN A 75 -17.13 -2.21 5.20
CA ASN A 75 -17.08 -2.01 6.65
C ASN A 75 -16.30 -0.74 7.08
N ARG A 76 -15.70 0.00 6.14
CA ARG A 76 -14.96 1.21 6.47
C ARG A 76 -15.92 2.32 6.90
N PRO A 77 -15.66 3.01 8.03
CA PRO A 77 -16.43 4.18 8.40
C PRO A 77 -16.23 5.30 7.36
N PRO A 78 -17.21 6.21 7.23
CA PRO A 78 -17.02 7.39 6.39
C PRO A 78 -15.86 8.23 6.90
N MET A 79 -15.20 8.91 5.96
CA MET A 79 -14.11 9.82 6.30
C MET A 79 -14.64 10.97 7.17
N PRO A 80 -13.97 11.33 8.30
CA PRO A 80 -14.31 12.48 9.11
C PRO A 80 -14.35 13.77 8.28
N ASP A 81 -15.33 14.65 8.56
CA ASP A 81 -15.52 15.87 7.78
C ASP A 81 -14.34 16.85 7.93
N ASP A 82 -13.76 16.93 9.12
CA ASP A 82 -12.58 17.75 9.41
C ASP A 82 -11.30 17.23 8.73
N LEU A 83 -11.23 15.95 8.36
CA LEU A 83 -10.19 15.42 7.50
C LEU A 83 -10.48 15.70 6.03
N ARG A 84 -11.74 15.49 5.61
CA ARG A 84 -12.15 15.66 4.21
C ARG A 84 -11.84 17.05 3.65
N VAL A 85 -12.09 18.09 4.45
CA VAL A 85 -11.83 19.48 4.03
C VAL A 85 -10.35 19.83 3.89
N GLN A 86 -9.45 18.98 4.41
CA GLN A 86 -8.01 19.17 4.30
C GLN A 86 -7.41 18.55 3.04
N ILE A 87 -8.13 17.67 2.32
CA ILE A 87 -7.59 16.91 1.18
C ILE A 87 -7.20 17.85 0.04
N ASP A 88 -8.16 18.58 -0.51
CA ASP A 88 -7.92 19.48 -1.65
C ASP A 88 -6.86 20.57 -1.37
N PRO A 89 -6.86 21.23 -0.19
CA PRO A 89 -5.75 22.11 0.17
C PRO A 89 -4.40 21.41 0.26
N LEU A 90 -4.35 20.18 0.82
CA LEU A 90 -3.12 19.41 0.91
C LEU A 90 -2.56 19.07 -0.46
N GLU A 91 -3.38 18.53 -1.37
CA GLU A 91 -2.96 18.18 -2.73
C GLU A 91 -2.39 19.39 -3.46
N LYS A 92 -3.04 20.54 -3.34
CA LYS A 92 -2.55 21.80 -3.91
C LYS A 92 -1.21 22.25 -3.33
N VAL A 93 -1.04 22.17 -2.03
CA VAL A 93 0.23 22.53 -1.38
C VAL A 93 1.34 21.57 -1.79
N VAL A 94 1.09 20.27 -1.82
CA VAL A 94 2.06 19.26 -2.26
C VAL A 94 2.49 19.52 -3.71
N ALA A 95 1.55 19.80 -4.59
CA ALA A 95 1.84 20.16 -6.00
C ALA A 95 2.63 21.48 -6.10
N ALA A 96 2.27 22.51 -5.32
CA ALA A 96 2.99 23.79 -5.29
C ALA A 96 4.42 23.67 -4.78
N LEU A 97 4.71 22.69 -3.92
CA LEU A 97 6.05 22.33 -3.47
C LEU A 97 6.87 21.55 -4.53
N GLY A 98 6.33 21.37 -5.74
CA GLY A 98 7.02 20.71 -6.85
C GLY A 98 6.90 19.20 -6.89
N TRP A 99 6.05 18.59 -6.05
CA TRP A 99 5.80 17.16 -6.09
C TRP A 99 4.80 16.78 -7.17
N LYS A 100 5.06 15.70 -7.88
CA LYS A 100 4.04 15.11 -8.76
C LYS A 100 2.94 14.48 -7.92
N VAL A 101 1.73 15.00 -8.02
CA VAL A 101 0.53 14.41 -7.38
C VAL A 101 -0.20 13.57 -8.41
N LEU A 102 -0.52 12.33 -8.05
CA LEU A 102 -1.23 11.38 -8.90
C LEU A 102 -2.49 10.89 -8.19
N ILE A 103 -3.61 10.97 -8.90
CA ILE A 103 -4.93 10.50 -8.46
C ILE A 103 -5.56 9.85 -9.68
N VAL A 104 -5.70 8.52 -9.67
CA VAL A 104 -6.12 7.75 -10.85
C VAL A 104 -7.45 7.05 -10.56
N PRO A 105 -8.56 7.47 -11.21
CA PRO A 105 -9.86 6.84 -11.01
C PRO A 105 -9.89 5.36 -11.42
N GLY A 106 -10.66 4.55 -10.70
CA GLY A 106 -10.91 3.15 -11.03
C GLY A 106 -9.88 2.15 -10.50
N ILE A 107 -8.73 2.64 -10.01
CA ILE A 107 -7.70 1.84 -9.34
C ILE A 107 -7.31 2.47 -8.01
N GLU A 108 -6.62 1.74 -7.16
CA GLU A 108 -6.15 2.23 -5.87
C GLU A 108 -4.74 2.83 -5.97
N ALA A 109 -4.36 3.65 -4.99
CA ALA A 109 -3.02 4.21 -4.90
C ALA A 109 -1.95 3.12 -4.96
N ASP A 110 -2.20 1.96 -4.35
CA ASP A 110 -1.32 0.79 -4.36
C ASP A 110 -1.03 0.28 -5.77
N ASP A 111 -2.06 0.25 -6.64
CA ASP A 111 -1.92 -0.19 -8.04
C ASP A 111 -1.10 0.80 -8.86
N VAL A 112 -1.27 2.09 -8.59
CA VAL A 112 -0.43 3.15 -9.19
C VAL A 112 1.02 2.99 -8.75
N ILE A 113 1.26 2.80 -7.45
CA ILE A 113 2.59 2.56 -6.88
C ILE A 113 3.22 1.31 -7.48
N GLY A 114 2.48 0.20 -7.56
CA GLY A 114 2.94 -1.05 -8.17
C GLY A 114 3.34 -0.86 -9.64
N SER A 115 2.51 -0.18 -10.41
CA SER A 115 2.74 0.06 -11.84
C SER A 115 3.94 0.97 -12.09
N LEU A 116 4.12 2.03 -11.28
CA LEU A 116 5.28 2.92 -11.35
C LEU A 116 6.57 2.22 -10.89
N SER A 117 6.50 1.37 -9.88
CA SER A 117 7.64 0.54 -9.46
C SER A 117 8.07 -0.42 -10.56
N ALA A 118 7.11 -1.04 -11.25
CA ALA A 118 7.39 -1.90 -12.41
C ALA A 118 7.97 -1.12 -13.59
N MET A 119 7.50 0.13 -13.83
CA MET A 119 8.09 1.03 -14.83
C MET A 119 9.55 1.35 -14.48
N ALA A 120 9.81 1.73 -13.23
CA ALA A 120 11.16 2.05 -12.76
C ALA A 120 12.12 0.87 -12.94
N LYS A 121 11.68 -0.33 -12.60
CA LYS A 121 12.47 -1.55 -12.79
C LYS A 121 12.84 -1.79 -14.24
N ARG A 122 11.90 -1.59 -15.18
CA ARG A 122 12.18 -1.70 -16.63
C ARG A 122 13.22 -0.68 -17.12
N GLU A 123 13.28 0.49 -16.50
CA GLU A 123 14.25 1.56 -16.82
C GLU A 123 15.55 1.48 -15.99
N GLY A 124 15.72 0.43 -15.17
CA GLY A 124 16.91 0.23 -14.32
C GLY A 124 17.03 1.23 -13.17
N VAL A 125 15.90 1.77 -12.70
CA VAL A 125 15.81 2.73 -11.60
C VAL A 125 15.30 2.04 -10.34
N LYS A 126 15.96 2.28 -9.20
CA LYS A 126 15.52 1.75 -7.92
C LYS A 126 14.38 2.56 -7.32
N SER A 127 13.41 1.87 -6.71
CA SER A 127 12.25 2.47 -6.08
C SER A 127 12.30 2.38 -4.56
N VAL A 128 11.93 3.47 -3.91
CA VAL A 128 11.61 3.53 -2.49
C VAL A 128 10.12 3.81 -2.36
N VAL A 129 9.38 2.87 -1.82
CA VAL A 129 7.94 3.02 -1.55
C VAL A 129 7.74 3.41 -0.10
N ALA A 130 7.29 4.63 0.13
CA ALA A 130 7.07 5.17 1.45
C ALA A 130 5.62 4.94 1.90
N THR A 131 5.40 3.92 2.71
CA THR A 131 4.09 3.49 3.18
C THR A 131 4.15 2.83 4.56
N GLY A 132 3.02 2.77 5.24
CA GLY A 132 2.79 1.92 6.41
C GLY A 132 2.04 0.64 6.08
N ASP A 133 1.54 0.51 4.85
CA ASP A 133 0.73 -0.62 4.44
C ASP A 133 1.57 -1.89 4.24
N LYS A 134 1.07 -3.00 4.79
CA LYS A 134 1.70 -4.31 4.67
C LYS A 134 1.58 -4.89 3.27
N ASP A 135 0.51 -4.53 2.57
CA ASP A 135 0.16 -5.14 1.29
C ASP A 135 1.17 -4.76 0.21
N LEU A 136 1.72 -3.55 0.27
CA LEU A 136 2.81 -3.11 -0.61
C LEU A 136 4.14 -3.86 -0.38
N SER A 137 4.27 -4.64 0.70
CA SER A 137 5.46 -5.49 0.92
C SER A 137 5.62 -6.59 -0.14
N GLN A 138 4.57 -6.92 -0.89
CA GLN A 138 4.62 -7.82 -2.04
C GLN A 138 5.46 -7.27 -3.21
N LEU A 139 5.69 -5.95 -3.26
CA LEU A 139 6.47 -5.29 -4.31
C LEU A 139 7.98 -5.36 -4.06
N VAL A 140 8.40 -5.71 -2.85
CA VAL A 140 9.82 -5.69 -2.46
C VAL A 140 10.62 -6.74 -3.23
N ASP A 141 11.69 -6.29 -3.85
CA ASP A 141 12.69 -7.12 -4.53
C ASP A 141 14.07 -6.45 -4.49
N ASP A 142 14.96 -6.79 -5.42
CA ASP A 142 16.31 -6.21 -5.50
C ASP A 142 16.30 -4.73 -5.91
N ASP A 143 15.20 -4.26 -6.52
CA ASP A 143 15.05 -2.89 -7.04
C ASP A 143 14.02 -2.06 -6.27
N VAL A 144 13.20 -2.69 -5.43
CA VAL A 144 12.13 -2.02 -4.65
C VAL A 144 12.32 -2.29 -3.17
N VAL A 145 12.34 -1.21 -2.37
CA VAL A 145 12.33 -1.29 -0.90
C VAL A 145 11.20 -0.47 -0.31
N ILE A 146 10.66 -0.91 0.83
CA ILE A 146 9.67 -0.15 1.58
C ILE A 146 10.37 0.74 2.60
N LEU A 147 10.03 2.02 2.66
CA LEU A 147 10.38 2.90 3.76
C LEU A 147 9.16 3.06 4.69
N ASN A 148 9.22 2.39 5.83
CA ASN A 148 8.18 2.54 6.84
C ASN A 148 8.43 3.78 7.68
N THR A 149 7.54 4.75 7.57
CA THR A 149 7.67 6.05 8.22
C THR A 149 7.34 6.06 9.71
N MET A 150 6.73 4.97 10.24
CA MET A 150 6.52 4.86 11.70
C MET A 150 7.84 4.76 12.45
N ASN A 151 8.72 3.92 11.94
CA ASN A 151 9.99 3.60 12.60
C ASN A 151 11.21 4.04 11.78
N THR A 152 10.98 4.70 10.62
CA THR A 152 12.03 5.14 9.69
C THR A 152 12.98 4.03 9.24
N LYS A 153 12.47 2.79 9.20
CA LYS A 153 13.23 1.63 8.73
C LYS A 153 12.94 1.34 7.26
N PHE A 154 14.00 0.99 6.54
CA PHE A 154 13.89 0.38 5.23
C PHE A 154 13.67 -1.12 5.39
N TYR A 155 12.71 -1.64 4.64
CA TYR A 155 12.44 -3.07 4.55
C TYR A 155 12.78 -3.52 3.13
N ASP A 156 13.90 -4.20 3.01
CA ASP A 156 14.28 -5.02 1.88
C ASP A 156 13.69 -6.43 2.04
N ARG A 157 14.10 -7.37 1.20
CA ARG A 157 13.68 -8.76 1.28
C ARG A 157 13.90 -9.37 2.67
N ALA A 158 15.06 -9.12 3.28
CA ALA A 158 15.37 -9.64 4.61
C ALA A 158 14.46 -9.01 5.69
N GLY A 159 14.22 -7.70 5.59
CA GLY A 159 13.32 -6.97 6.49
C GLY A 159 11.86 -7.43 6.39
N VAL A 160 11.38 -7.79 5.19
CA VAL A 160 10.04 -8.37 5.00
C VAL A 160 9.95 -9.74 5.68
N ILE A 161 10.95 -10.60 5.48
CA ILE A 161 11.02 -11.92 6.14
C ILE A 161 11.06 -11.77 7.66
N GLU A 162 11.88 -10.89 8.19
CA GLU A 162 11.96 -10.63 9.63
C GLU A 162 10.61 -10.19 10.21
N LYS A 163 9.89 -9.32 9.48
CA LYS A 163 8.64 -8.73 9.94
C LYS A 163 7.44 -9.67 9.85
N TYR A 164 7.31 -10.41 8.75
CA TYR A 164 6.12 -11.19 8.43
C TYR A 164 6.32 -12.71 8.47
N GLY A 165 7.58 -13.17 8.50
CA GLY A 165 7.91 -14.59 8.47
C GLY A 165 7.78 -15.25 7.10
N VAL A 166 7.54 -14.43 6.05
CA VAL A 166 7.45 -14.87 4.66
C VAL A 166 8.25 -13.94 3.76
N PRO A 167 8.82 -14.42 2.64
CA PRO A 167 9.50 -13.55 1.70
C PRO A 167 8.49 -12.76 0.83
N PRO A 168 8.90 -11.64 0.23
CA PRO A 168 8.03 -10.77 -0.57
C PRO A 168 7.22 -11.50 -1.63
N GLU A 169 7.83 -12.44 -2.33
CA GLU A 169 7.18 -13.25 -3.37
C GLU A 169 6.09 -14.20 -2.85
N ARG A 170 5.93 -14.29 -1.54
CA ARG A 170 4.89 -15.06 -0.84
C ARG A 170 3.94 -14.20 -0.02
N MET A 171 4.08 -12.87 -0.12
CA MET A 171 3.18 -11.97 0.60
C MET A 171 1.74 -12.09 0.14
N ILE A 172 1.48 -12.30 -1.14
CA ILE A 172 0.12 -12.51 -1.68
C ILE A 172 -0.50 -13.76 -1.05
N ASP A 173 0.24 -14.88 -1.03
CA ASP A 173 -0.23 -16.13 -0.39
C ASP A 173 -0.55 -15.91 1.09
N TYR A 174 0.35 -15.23 1.78
CA TYR A 174 0.20 -14.90 3.20
C TYR A 174 -1.03 -14.04 3.48
N LEU A 175 -1.24 -12.97 2.68
CA LEU A 175 -2.36 -12.05 2.82
C LEU A 175 -3.70 -12.73 2.51
N ALA A 176 -3.78 -13.50 1.42
CA ALA A 176 -4.99 -14.21 1.03
C ALA A 176 -5.43 -15.27 2.06
N LEU A 177 -4.46 -16.00 2.65
CA LEU A 177 -4.74 -16.97 3.72
C LEU A 177 -5.25 -16.30 4.99
N MET A 178 -4.64 -15.19 5.37
CA MET A 178 -4.98 -14.44 6.58
C MET A 178 -6.26 -13.64 6.42
N GLY A 179 -6.53 -13.15 5.20
CA GLY A 179 -7.54 -12.15 4.91
C GLY A 179 -7.15 -10.76 5.40
N ASP A 180 -7.99 -9.79 5.12
CA ASP A 180 -7.85 -8.42 5.61
C ASP A 180 -9.18 -7.89 6.17
N LYS A 181 -9.18 -7.64 7.48
CA LYS A 181 -10.36 -7.10 8.16
C LYS A 181 -10.63 -5.63 7.83
N VAL A 182 -9.58 -4.87 7.52
CA VAL A 182 -9.70 -3.45 7.19
C VAL A 182 -10.36 -3.29 5.83
N ASP A 183 -10.00 -4.16 4.89
CA ASP A 183 -10.53 -4.17 3.53
C ASP A 183 -11.70 -5.13 3.34
N ASN A 184 -12.13 -5.75 4.44
CA ASN A 184 -13.22 -6.73 4.44
C ASN A 184 -12.97 -7.92 3.50
N VAL A 185 -11.71 -8.34 3.36
CA VAL A 185 -11.34 -9.52 2.57
C VAL A 185 -11.37 -10.75 3.48
N PRO A 186 -12.26 -11.71 3.23
CA PRO A 186 -12.29 -12.95 4.01
C PRO A 186 -11.02 -13.78 3.83
N GLY A 187 -10.42 -14.21 4.94
CA GLY A 187 -9.37 -15.21 4.95
C GLY A 187 -9.87 -16.55 5.45
N ILE A 188 -8.96 -17.49 5.63
CA ILE A 188 -9.25 -18.80 6.22
C ILE A 188 -9.54 -18.62 7.72
N LYS A 189 -10.73 -19.05 8.16
CA LYS A 189 -11.16 -18.92 9.55
C LYS A 189 -10.15 -19.56 10.52
N GLY A 190 -9.63 -18.72 11.46
CA GLY A 190 -8.62 -19.15 12.42
C GLY A 190 -7.18 -19.14 11.88
N CYS A 191 -6.99 -18.76 10.63
CA CYS A 191 -5.66 -18.54 10.04
C CYS A 191 -5.22 -17.09 10.30
N GLY A 192 -4.48 -16.88 11.36
CA GLY A 192 -3.82 -15.60 11.62
C GLY A 192 -2.39 -15.58 11.08
N PRO A 193 -1.64 -14.48 11.34
CA PRO A 193 -0.29 -14.28 10.81
C PRO A 193 0.66 -15.47 11.01
N LYS A 194 0.69 -16.04 12.21
CA LYS A 194 1.58 -17.19 12.51
C LYS A 194 1.21 -18.45 11.74
N THR A 195 -0.09 -18.70 11.56
CA THR A 195 -0.57 -19.89 10.83
C THR A 195 -0.32 -19.71 9.34
N ALA A 196 -0.58 -18.53 8.77
CA ALA A 196 -0.32 -18.24 7.37
C ALA A 196 1.17 -18.37 7.05
N ALA A 197 2.04 -17.73 7.85
CA ALA A 197 3.50 -17.84 7.67
C ALA A 197 3.99 -19.29 7.78
N LYS A 198 3.50 -20.06 8.78
CA LYS A 198 3.83 -21.47 8.92
C LYS A 198 3.43 -22.29 7.69
N TRP A 199 2.22 -22.12 7.19
CA TRP A 199 1.75 -22.86 6.02
C TRP A 199 2.54 -22.49 4.75
N VAL A 200 2.82 -21.21 4.54
CA VAL A 200 3.67 -20.77 3.41
C VAL A 200 5.07 -21.37 3.51
N ALA A 201 5.67 -21.41 4.70
CA ALA A 201 6.99 -22.00 4.90
C ALA A 201 6.99 -23.52 4.68
N GLU A 202 5.94 -24.23 5.12
CA GLU A 202 5.82 -25.69 5.06
C GLU A 202 5.48 -26.18 3.65
N PHE A 203 4.54 -25.52 2.96
CA PHE A 203 4.01 -25.95 1.66
C PHE A 203 4.53 -25.14 0.48
N GLY A 204 5.07 -23.94 0.69
CA GLY A 204 5.65 -23.09 -0.36
C GLY A 204 4.68 -22.11 -1.03
N GLY A 205 3.35 -22.27 -0.89
CA GLY A 205 2.36 -21.37 -1.46
C GLY A 205 0.95 -21.95 -1.53
N ILE A 206 -0.02 -21.15 -1.99
CA ILE A 206 -1.46 -21.48 -1.97
C ILE A 206 -1.78 -22.77 -2.72
N ASP A 207 -1.19 -23.02 -3.87
CA ASP A 207 -1.50 -24.22 -4.67
C ASP A 207 -1.14 -25.50 -3.92
N ALA A 208 0.03 -25.53 -3.28
CA ALA A 208 0.46 -26.68 -2.49
C ALA A 208 -0.36 -26.81 -1.18
N ILE A 209 -0.74 -25.66 -0.56
CA ILE A 209 -1.63 -25.65 0.61
C ILE A 209 -3.01 -26.22 0.24
N ARG A 210 -3.55 -25.84 -0.91
CA ARG A 210 -4.80 -26.36 -1.47
C ARG A 210 -4.73 -27.87 -1.71
N ALA A 211 -3.64 -28.35 -2.30
CA ALA A 211 -3.42 -29.76 -2.52
C ALA A 211 -3.31 -30.56 -1.20
N ALA A 212 -2.72 -29.98 -0.16
CA ALA A 212 -2.59 -30.59 1.16
C ALA A 212 -3.89 -30.55 2.01
N ALA A 213 -4.84 -29.67 1.69
CA ALA A 213 -6.05 -29.43 2.48
C ALA A 213 -6.88 -30.68 2.81
N PRO A 214 -7.04 -31.69 1.92
CA PRO A 214 -7.76 -32.91 2.22
C PRO A 214 -7.14 -33.73 3.36
N ALA A 215 -5.80 -33.71 3.48
CA ALA A 215 -5.05 -34.45 4.48
C ALA A 215 -4.90 -33.69 5.81
N MET A 216 -5.16 -32.40 5.84
CA MET A 216 -5.03 -31.60 7.05
C MET A 216 -6.12 -31.95 8.09
N LYS A 217 -5.68 -32.35 9.28
CA LYS A 217 -6.54 -32.78 10.39
C LYS A 217 -6.96 -31.61 11.27
N GLY A 218 -8.03 -31.85 12.06
CA GLY A 218 -8.51 -30.91 13.06
C GLY A 218 -9.25 -29.70 12.51
N LYS A 219 -9.66 -28.82 13.41
CA LYS A 219 -10.55 -27.69 13.08
C LYS A 219 -9.98 -26.74 12.06
N ILE A 220 -8.66 -26.53 12.08
CA ILE A 220 -8.00 -25.63 11.11
C ILE A 220 -8.01 -26.22 9.70
N GLY A 221 -7.86 -27.55 9.54
CA GLY A 221 -8.00 -28.22 8.24
C GLY A 221 -9.44 -28.17 7.70
N GLU A 222 -10.45 -28.30 8.57
CA GLU A 222 -11.85 -28.09 8.20
C GLU A 222 -12.09 -26.66 7.72
N ASN A 223 -11.57 -25.67 8.45
CA ASN A 223 -11.69 -24.26 8.11
C ASN A 223 -11.00 -23.95 6.77
N LEU A 224 -9.81 -24.53 6.54
CA LEU A 224 -9.13 -24.37 5.25
C LEU A 224 -10.01 -24.88 4.10
N ARG A 225 -10.51 -26.12 4.18
CA ARG A 225 -11.39 -26.68 3.15
C ARG A 225 -12.64 -25.84 2.91
N ALA A 226 -13.24 -25.31 3.99
CA ALA A 226 -14.40 -24.42 3.88
C ALA A 226 -14.08 -23.08 3.22
N GLY A 227 -12.87 -22.57 3.36
CA GLY A 227 -12.43 -21.29 2.80
C GLY A 227 -11.87 -21.39 1.38
N LEU A 228 -11.54 -22.59 0.88
CA LEU A 228 -10.96 -22.75 -0.47
C LEU A 228 -11.80 -22.13 -1.60
N PRO A 229 -13.14 -22.18 -1.59
CA PRO A 229 -13.94 -21.59 -2.67
C PRO A 229 -13.72 -20.08 -2.88
N PHE A 230 -13.39 -19.34 -1.81
CA PHE A 230 -13.14 -17.90 -1.89
C PHE A 230 -11.65 -17.54 -2.06
N LEU A 231 -10.75 -18.50 -1.97
CA LEU A 231 -9.32 -18.23 -1.89
C LEU A 231 -8.75 -17.58 -3.16
N ASP A 232 -9.24 -17.94 -4.34
CA ASP A 232 -8.80 -17.32 -5.60
C ASP A 232 -9.25 -15.86 -5.70
N GLU A 233 -10.46 -15.56 -5.22
CA GLU A 233 -10.97 -14.20 -5.13
C GLU A 233 -10.16 -13.39 -4.09
N ALA A 234 -9.84 -13.97 -2.94
CA ALA A 234 -8.97 -13.35 -1.95
C ALA A 234 -7.59 -13.01 -2.53
N VAL A 235 -6.97 -13.93 -3.29
CA VAL A 235 -5.70 -13.68 -3.99
C VAL A 235 -5.83 -12.48 -4.93
N ALA A 236 -6.88 -12.45 -5.75
CA ALA A 236 -7.09 -11.36 -6.70
C ALA A 236 -7.31 -10.00 -5.99
N LEU A 237 -8.03 -9.99 -4.86
CA LEU A 237 -8.30 -8.78 -4.09
C LEU A 237 -7.05 -8.20 -3.41
N VAL A 238 -6.14 -9.05 -2.92
CA VAL A 238 -4.92 -8.61 -2.22
C VAL A 238 -3.74 -8.38 -3.16
N THR A 239 -3.86 -8.75 -4.44
CA THR A 239 -2.78 -8.56 -5.41
C THR A 239 -2.77 -7.12 -5.92
N VAL A 240 -1.61 -6.48 -5.80
CA VAL A 240 -1.36 -5.15 -6.36
C VAL A 240 -1.17 -5.26 -7.87
N LYS A 241 -1.91 -4.45 -8.63
CA LYS A 241 -1.77 -4.37 -10.07
C LYS A 241 -0.51 -3.57 -10.44
N CYS A 242 0.35 -4.15 -11.29
CA CYS A 242 1.63 -3.55 -11.66
C CYS A 242 1.74 -3.19 -13.16
N ASP A 243 0.63 -3.19 -13.88
CA ASP A 243 0.53 -2.97 -15.32
C ASP A 243 -0.53 -1.92 -15.72
N ALA A 244 -0.99 -1.11 -14.75
CA ALA A 244 -1.96 -0.06 -15.03
C ALA A 244 -1.34 1.07 -15.83
N GLU A 245 -2.10 1.62 -16.77
CA GLU A 245 -1.76 2.89 -17.42
C GLU A 245 -2.00 4.04 -16.44
N ILE A 246 -1.01 4.90 -16.30
CA ILE A 246 -1.08 6.06 -15.41
C ILE A 246 -1.24 7.33 -16.25
N PRO A 247 -2.40 7.96 -16.26
CA PRO A 247 -2.65 9.16 -17.03
C PRO A 247 -1.62 10.26 -16.72
N GLY A 248 -1.00 10.82 -17.77
CA GLY A 248 0.00 11.88 -17.63
C GLY A 248 1.40 11.39 -17.22
N VAL A 249 1.65 10.07 -17.18
CA VAL A 249 2.97 9.49 -16.98
C VAL A 249 3.28 8.52 -18.12
N LYS A 250 4.15 8.92 -19.01
CA LYS A 250 4.61 8.09 -20.15
C LYS A 250 5.98 7.47 -19.88
N SER A 251 6.78 8.13 -19.06
CA SER A 251 8.12 7.72 -18.64
C SER A 251 8.42 8.25 -17.23
N LEU A 252 9.49 7.78 -16.61
CA LEU A 252 9.93 8.27 -15.30
C LEU A 252 10.32 9.76 -15.34
N ALA A 253 10.69 10.31 -16.50
CA ALA A 253 11.00 11.74 -16.62
C ALA A 253 9.80 12.63 -16.27
N ASP A 254 8.57 12.14 -16.42
CA ASP A 254 7.34 12.84 -16.03
C ASP A 254 7.16 12.96 -14.51
N LEU A 255 7.98 12.23 -13.74
CA LEU A 255 8.04 12.23 -12.27
C LEU A 255 9.22 13.05 -11.74
N SER A 256 9.84 13.87 -12.59
CA SER A 256 10.93 14.74 -12.17
C SER A 256 10.48 15.61 -11.02
N PHE A 257 11.23 15.54 -9.92
CA PHE A 257 11.03 16.34 -8.74
C PHE A 257 11.85 17.62 -8.88
N ALA A 258 11.19 18.74 -8.95
CA ALA A 258 11.82 20.05 -8.85
C ALA A 258 11.15 20.80 -7.70
N PRO A 259 11.72 20.75 -6.47
CA PRO A 259 11.20 21.59 -5.40
C PRO A 259 11.25 23.03 -5.89
N GLY A 260 10.11 23.72 -5.82
CA GLY A 260 10.07 25.15 -6.06
C GLY A 260 11.02 25.82 -5.07
N ASP A 261 11.72 26.84 -5.52
CA ASP A 261 12.44 27.75 -4.63
C ASP A 261 11.40 28.36 -3.67
N ALA A 262 11.35 27.86 -2.43
CA ALA A 262 10.44 28.29 -1.39
C ALA A 262 10.98 29.52 -0.67
#